data_2c5e5728b3964610c318a08617147691
#
_entry.id   2c5e5728b3964610c318a08617147691
#
_cell.length_a   1.000
_cell.length_b   1.000
_cell.length_c   1.000
_cell.angle_alpha   90.00
_cell.angle_beta   90.00
_cell.angle_gamma   90.00
#
_symmetry.space_group_name_H-M   'P 1'
#
loop_
_entity.id
_entity.type
_entity.pdbx_description
1 polymer ?
#
loop_
_entity_poly.entity_id
_entity_poly.type
_entity_poly.pdbx_seq_one_letter_code
_entity_poly.pdbx_strand_id
1 'polypeptide(L)'
;MGIGQLLAAGFAAWVLAGSAALAQPPAFPWPDGQRAAVSLAYDDALPSQLDNAIPALDRHGLKGTFYLTLAAEAVRTRLDDWRAAARSGHELGNHSLFHQCSARGPGREWVRPEHDLDALTVAQMRDQVALANTMLQAIDGSTEFTYTAPCGDRAASDGEYIATVAPLFLGVKLVGGDVVPDMWTLDRAAVPVTVPVDATGAQLIALVEEAGRRGTMINFTFHGIGGDHLAIGNEAHGELLDFLARHRDLYWTDTFRNQMRWVRDRQAEAAAR
;
A
#
# COMPACT_ATOMS: atom_id res chain seq x y z
N MET A 1 -51.02 -52.73 55.26
CA MET A 1 -49.66 -52.22 55.13
C MET A 1 -49.51 -51.75 53.65
N GLY A 2 -49.65 -50.46 53.45
CA GLY A 2 -49.54 -49.86 52.12
C GLY A 2 -48.41 -48.86 52.11
N ILE A 3 -47.45 -49.05 51.19
CA ILE A 3 -46.28 -48.21 51.05
C ILE A 3 -46.59 -47.18 49.90
N GLY A 4 -46.71 -45.91 50.25
CA GLY A 4 -46.92 -44.86 49.29
C GLY A 4 -45.58 -44.46 48.61
N GLN A 5 -45.55 -44.44 47.29
CA GLN A 5 -44.44 -43.89 46.48
C GLN A 5 -44.69 -42.40 46.24
N LEU A 6 -43.75 -41.58 46.72
CA LEU A 6 -43.66 -40.16 46.37
C LEU A 6 -42.90 -40.00 45.03
N LEU A 7 -43.56 -39.47 44.03
CA LEU A 7 -42.96 -39.04 42.75
C LEU A 7 -42.41 -37.60 42.95
N ALA A 8 -41.09 -37.45 42.88
CA ALA A 8 -40.44 -36.15 42.83
C ALA A 8 -40.35 -35.68 41.37
N ALA A 9 -41.07 -34.60 41.03
CA ALA A 9 -40.98 -33.95 39.72
C ALA A 9 -39.78 -33.01 39.73
N GLY A 10 -38.73 -33.38 39.00
CA GLY A 10 -37.58 -32.51 38.76
C GLY A 10 -37.87 -31.48 37.68
N PHE A 11 -37.92 -30.22 38.00
CA PHE A 11 -37.92 -29.09 37.06
C PHE A 11 -36.53 -28.89 36.53
N ALA A 12 -36.28 -29.22 35.23
CA ALA A 12 -35.05 -28.84 34.55
C ALA A 12 -35.17 -27.39 34.00
N ALA A 13 -34.48 -26.47 34.62
CA ALA A 13 -34.35 -25.09 34.14
C ALA A 13 -33.36 -25.06 33.01
N TRP A 14 -33.86 -24.80 31.79
CA TRP A 14 -33.04 -24.52 30.61
C TRP A 14 -32.52 -23.10 30.70
N VAL A 15 -31.21 -22.95 30.96
CA VAL A 15 -30.50 -21.66 30.83
C VAL A 15 -30.24 -21.44 29.35
N LEU A 16 -31.01 -20.57 28.70
CA LEU A 16 -30.73 -20.05 27.40
C LEU A 16 -29.48 -19.14 27.49
N ALA A 17 -28.32 -19.68 27.21
CA ALA A 17 -27.13 -18.90 27.01
C ALA A 17 -27.29 -18.13 25.68
N GLY A 18 -27.73 -16.89 25.77
CA GLY A 18 -27.76 -15.97 24.63
C GLY A 18 -26.32 -15.71 24.21
N SER A 19 -25.92 -16.27 23.05
CA SER A 19 -24.67 -15.86 22.39
C SER A 19 -24.83 -14.41 21.98
N ALA A 20 -24.16 -13.49 22.69
CA ALA A 20 -24.00 -12.12 22.22
C ALA A 20 -23.24 -12.18 20.90
N ALA A 21 -23.93 -11.99 19.79
CA ALA A 21 -23.28 -11.79 18.52
C ALA A 21 -22.41 -10.52 18.66
N LEU A 22 -21.11 -10.68 18.59
CA LEU A 22 -20.20 -9.54 18.52
C LEU A 22 -20.64 -8.72 17.30
N ALA A 23 -21.09 -7.49 17.53
CA ALA A 23 -21.45 -6.58 16.46
C ALA A 23 -20.23 -6.43 15.55
N GLN A 24 -20.38 -6.74 14.25
CA GLN A 24 -19.32 -6.49 13.29
C GLN A 24 -19.02 -4.99 13.31
N PRO A 25 -17.73 -4.60 13.26
CA PRO A 25 -17.38 -3.19 13.16
C PRO A 25 -18.09 -2.58 11.94
N PRO A 26 -18.51 -1.31 12.02
CA PRO A 26 -19.18 -0.65 10.90
C PRO A 26 -18.24 -0.66 9.68
N ALA A 27 -18.83 -0.82 8.48
CA ALA A 27 -18.06 -0.75 7.23
C ALA A 27 -17.25 0.55 7.18
N PHE A 28 -16.02 0.46 6.66
CA PHE A 28 -15.19 1.66 6.51
C PHE A 28 -15.81 2.58 5.45
N PRO A 29 -16.03 3.88 5.77
CA PRO A 29 -16.71 4.79 4.85
C PRO A 29 -15.75 5.31 3.78
N TRP A 30 -15.74 4.68 2.62
CA TRP A 30 -15.01 5.19 1.45
C TRP A 30 -15.73 6.39 0.81
N PRO A 31 -15.02 7.26 0.04
CA PRO A 31 -15.66 8.36 -0.70
C PRO A 31 -16.80 7.86 -1.58
N ASP A 32 -17.82 8.69 -1.78
CA ASP A 32 -18.96 8.44 -2.67
C ASP A 32 -19.69 7.08 -2.46
N GLY A 33 -19.49 6.46 -1.29
CA GLY A 33 -20.09 5.17 -0.96
C GLY A 33 -19.46 3.97 -1.65
N GLN A 34 -18.26 4.11 -2.19
CA GLN A 34 -17.49 2.99 -2.76
C GLN A 34 -17.27 1.88 -1.74
N ARG A 35 -17.01 0.68 -2.24
CA ARG A 35 -16.86 -0.52 -1.41
C ARG A 35 -15.43 -0.74 -0.94
N ALA A 36 -14.46 -0.31 -1.74
CA ALA A 36 -13.04 -0.51 -1.44
C ALA A 36 -12.18 0.59 -2.08
N ALA A 37 -10.96 0.74 -1.58
CA ALA A 37 -9.94 1.53 -2.24
C ALA A 37 -8.92 0.64 -2.95
N VAL A 38 -8.39 1.14 -4.07
CA VAL A 38 -7.34 0.49 -4.85
C VAL A 38 -6.19 1.47 -5.03
N SER A 39 -5.02 1.14 -4.49
CA SER A 39 -3.78 1.89 -4.68
C SER A 39 -2.96 1.26 -5.81
N LEU A 40 -2.68 2.04 -6.85
CA LEU A 40 -1.78 1.66 -7.93
C LEU A 40 -0.46 2.39 -7.72
N ALA A 41 0.58 1.67 -7.27
CA ALA A 41 1.89 2.23 -7.05
C ALA A 41 2.96 1.54 -7.91
N TYR A 42 4.04 2.28 -8.18
CA TYR A 42 5.11 1.89 -9.08
C TYR A 42 6.44 2.31 -8.46
N ASP A 43 7.30 1.34 -8.16
CA ASP A 43 8.57 1.57 -7.46
C ASP A 43 9.75 1.70 -8.45
N ASP A 44 10.88 2.25 -8.01
CA ASP A 44 12.19 2.35 -8.64
C ASP A 44 12.39 3.46 -9.67
N ALA A 45 11.38 4.21 -10.08
CA ALA A 45 11.48 5.21 -11.14
C ALA A 45 11.96 4.64 -12.49
N LEU A 46 11.32 3.56 -12.95
CA LEU A 46 11.71 2.85 -14.17
C LEU A 46 11.25 3.55 -15.46
N PRO A 47 12.00 3.46 -16.57
CA PRO A 47 11.61 4.01 -17.85
C PRO A 47 10.22 3.56 -18.32
N SER A 48 9.87 2.27 -18.18
CA SER A 48 8.58 1.74 -18.59
C SER A 48 7.39 2.34 -17.84
N GLN A 49 7.62 2.93 -16.67
CA GLN A 49 6.57 3.65 -15.94
C GLN A 49 6.20 4.96 -16.65
N LEU A 50 7.19 5.70 -17.14
CA LEU A 50 6.98 6.91 -17.93
C LEU A 50 6.41 6.60 -19.32
N ASP A 51 6.88 5.52 -19.95
CA ASP A 51 6.56 5.22 -21.34
C ASP A 51 5.25 4.42 -21.49
N ASN A 52 4.88 3.61 -20.51
CA ASN A 52 3.73 2.71 -20.56
C ASN A 52 2.69 2.99 -19.46
N ALA A 53 3.11 3.01 -18.18
CA ALA A 53 2.16 3.09 -17.06
C ALA A 53 1.42 4.43 -16.99
N ILE A 54 2.15 5.56 -17.00
CA ILE A 54 1.54 6.90 -16.92
C ILE A 54 0.59 7.16 -18.08
N PRO A 55 0.99 6.92 -19.36
CA PRO A 55 0.05 7.08 -20.46
C PRO A 55 -1.18 6.18 -20.38
N ALA A 56 -1.04 4.96 -19.84
CA ALA A 56 -2.17 4.06 -19.64
C ALA A 56 -3.12 4.59 -18.56
N LEU A 57 -2.60 5.01 -17.40
CA LEU A 57 -3.38 5.62 -16.33
C LEU A 57 -4.15 6.86 -16.80
N ASP A 58 -3.47 7.76 -17.51
CA ASP A 58 -4.07 9.00 -18.02
C ASP A 58 -5.19 8.72 -19.04
N ARG A 59 -5.01 7.76 -19.96
CA ARG A 59 -6.08 7.34 -20.89
C ARG A 59 -7.32 6.84 -20.18
N HIS A 60 -7.15 6.19 -19.03
CA HIS A 60 -8.28 5.70 -18.23
C HIS A 60 -8.76 6.74 -17.21
N GLY A 61 -8.12 7.91 -17.11
CA GLY A 61 -8.43 8.94 -16.11
C GLY A 61 -8.24 8.46 -14.68
N LEU A 62 -7.32 7.53 -14.45
CA LEU A 62 -6.92 7.00 -13.15
C LEU A 62 -5.63 7.68 -12.69
N LYS A 63 -5.39 7.68 -11.38
CA LYS A 63 -4.15 8.22 -10.80
C LYS A 63 -3.41 7.13 -10.03
N GLY A 64 -2.07 7.21 -10.09
CA GLY A 64 -1.17 6.30 -9.40
C GLY A 64 -0.10 7.05 -8.61
N THR A 65 0.67 6.32 -7.83
CA THR A 65 1.78 6.80 -7.03
C THR A 65 3.08 6.22 -7.57
N PHE A 66 4.04 7.06 -7.89
CA PHE A 66 5.35 6.66 -8.40
C PHE A 66 6.40 6.91 -7.30
N TYR A 67 6.93 5.84 -6.73
CA TYR A 67 7.94 5.89 -5.69
C TYR A 67 9.32 5.98 -6.30
N LEU A 68 9.88 7.18 -6.27
CA LEU A 68 11.13 7.46 -6.97
C LEU A 68 12.35 7.12 -6.11
N THR A 69 13.20 6.24 -6.61
CA THR A 69 14.61 6.17 -6.22
C THR A 69 15.29 7.40 -6.82
N LEU A 70 15.62 8.42 -6.00
CA LEU A 70 15.96 9.74 -6.52
C LEU A 70 17.30 9.80 -7.26
N ALA A 71 18.19 8.85 -7.01
CA ALA A 71 19.44 8.71 -7.76
C ALA A 71 19.27 7.89 -9.06
N ALA A 72 18.08 7.36 -9.37
CA ALA A 72 17.84 6.58 -10.58
C ALA A 72 18.12 7.41 -11.84
N GLU A 73 18.59 6.72 -12.88
CA GLU A 73 18.94 7.36 -14.16
C GLU A 73 17.75 8.09 -14.78
N ALA A 74 16.57 7.46 -14.76
CA ALA A 74 15.35 8.07 -15.30
C ALA A 74 14.92 9.33 -14.54
N VAL A 75 15.24 9.47 -13.24
CA VAL A 75 15.02 10.73 -12.50
C VAL A 75 15.97 11.81 -13.01
N ARG A 76 17.26 11.48 -13.20
CA ARG A 76 18.28 12.45 -13.65
C ARG A 76 18.09 12.89 -15.10
N THR A 77 17.68 11.98 -15.98
CA THR A 77 17.60 12.24 -17.43
C THR A 77 16.20 12.63 -17.89
N ARG A 78 15.15 12.30 -17.15
CA ARG A 78 13.74 12.52 -17.51
C ARG A 78 12.95 13.27 -16.43
N LEU A 79 13.62 14.18 -15.72
CA LEU A 79 13.01 14.92 -14.61
C LEU A 79 11.76 15.71 -15.01
N ASP A 80 11.72 16.25 -16.23
CA ASP A 80 10.57 17.01 -16.72
C ASP A 80 9.36 16.11 -17.00
N ASP A 81 9.56 14.84 -17.35
CA ASP A 81 8.49 13.85 -17.49
C ASP A 81 7.88 13.51 -16.12
N TRP A 82 8.71 13.34 -15.09
CA TRP A 82 8.23 13.17 -13.70
C TRP A 82 7.46 14.40 -13.20
N ARG A 83 7.94 15.59 -13.49
CA ARG A 83 7.20 16.83 -13.19
C ARG A 83 5.87 16.90 -13.95
N ALA A 84 5.82 16.43 -15.19
CA ALA A 84 4.59 16.36 -15.97
C ALA A 84 3.60 15.38 -15.35
N ALA A 85 4.06 14.21 -14.91
CA ALA A 85 3.26 13.22 -14.18
C ALA A 85 2.64 13.82 -12.91
N ALA A 86 3.43 14.55 -12.12
CA ALA A 86 2.91 15.24 -10.93
C ALA A 86 1.86 16.30 -11.29
N ARG A 87 2.10 17.10 -12.33
CA ARG A 87 1.11 18.11 -12.79
C ARG A 87 -0.18 17.48 -13.32
N SER A 88 -0.13 16.26 -13.87
CA SER A 88 -1.32 15.53 -14.28
C SER A 88 -2.08 14.88 -13.11
N GLY A 89 -1.57 15.00 -11.88
CA GLY A 89 -2.23 14.56 -10.66
C GLY A 89 -1.77 13.20 -10.13
N HIS A 90 -0.69 12.62 -10.68
CA HIS A 90 -0.03 11.48 -10.05
C HIS A 90 0.79 11.94 -8.84
N GLU A 91 0.97 11.04 -7.91
CA GLU A 91 1.86 11.28 -6.76
C GLU A 91 3.27 10.84 -7.09
N LEU A 92 4.25 11.68 -6.73
CA LEU A 92 5.64 11.27 -6.59
C LEU A 92 5.91 10.95 -5.12
N GLY A 93 6.17 9.67 -4.83
CA GLY A 93 6.44 9.14 -3.50
C GLY A 93 7.94 8.91 -3.27
N ASN A 94 8.30 8.69 -2.02
CA ASN A 94 9.69 8.50 -1.61
C ASN A 94 10.07 7.02 -1.63
N HIS A 95 11.12 6.67 -2.41
CA HIS A 95 11.77 5.36 -2.40
C HIS A 95 13.26 5.45 -2.05
N SER A 96 13.60 6.34 -1.13
CA SER A 96 14.97 6.71 -0.71
C SER A 96 15.79 7.40 -1.81
N LEU A 97 17.05 7.74 -1.48
CA LEU A 97 17.96 8.30 -2.48
C LEU A 97 18.56 7.22 -3.39
N PHE A 98 19.01 6.09 -2.82
CA PHE A 98 19.87 5.13 -3.51
C PHE A 98 19.33 3.71 -3.48
N HIS A 99 18.08 3.48 -3.08
CA HIS A 99 17.47 2.17 -2.99
C HIS A 99 18.29 1.18 -2.13
N GLN A 100 18.56 1.57 -0.88
CA GLN A 100 19.35 0.74 0.03
C GLN A 100 18.57 -0.50 0.44
N CYS A 101 19.17 -1.65 0.12
CA CYS A 101 18.68 -2.97 0.53
C CYS A 101 19.78 -3.70 1.31
N SER A 102 19.38 -4.61 2.20
CA SER A 102 20.32 -5.53 2.83
C SER A 102 20.97 -6.44 1.79
N ALA A 103 22.30 -6.57 1.80
CA ALA A 103 23.00 -7.52 0.96
C ALA A 103 22.86 -8.97 1.45
N ARG A 104 22.25 -9.19 2.63
CA ARG A 104 22.03 -10.53 3.21
C ARG A 104 20.85 -11.22 2.57
N GLY A 105 21.02 -12.47 2.25
CA GLY A 105 19.95 -13.31 1.72
C GLY A 105 20.11 -13.66 0.24
N PRO A 106 19.35 -14.63 -0.24
CA PRO A 106 19.45 -15.10 -1.63
C PRO A 106 18.97 -14.03 -2.62
N GLY A 107 19.64 -13.94 -3.77
CA GLY A 107 19.26 -13.03 -4.85
C GLY A 107 19.56 -11.55 -4.56
N ARG A 108 20.47 -11.25 -3.62
CA ARG A 108 20.88 -9.88 -3.25
C ARG A 108 22.29 -9.51 -3.72
N GLU A 109 22.91 -10.31 -4.57
CA GLU A 109 24.27 -10.13 -5.09
C GLU A 109 24.42 -8.85 -5.92
N TRP A 110 23.30 -8.25 -6.35
CA TRP A 110 23.25 -6.97 -7.06
C TRP A 110 23.41 -5.75 -6.14
N VAL A 111 23.24 -5.92 -4.82
CA VAL A 111 23.39 -4.82 -3.85
C VAL A 111 24.87 -4.43 -3.77
N ARG A 112 25.14 -3.18 -4.16
CA ARG A 112 26.52 -2.66 -4.11
C ARG A 112 26.91 -2.31 -2.67
N PRO A 113 28.19 -2.50 -2.29
CA PRO A 113 28.63 -2.23 -0.92
C PRO A 113 28.32 -0.83 -0.41
N GLU A 114 28.38 0.20 -1.30
CA GLU A 114 28.05 1.58 -0.96
C GLU A 114 26.57 1.85 -0.74
N HIS A 115 25.70 0.93 -1.14
CA HIS A 115 24.25 1.00 -0.97
C HIS A 115 23.72 -0.13 -0.10
N ASP A 116 24.61 -0.87 0.57
CA ASP A 116 24.21 -1.94 1.49
C ASP A 116 23.61 -1.35 2.78
N LEU A 117 22.33 -1.65 3.02
CA LEU A 117 21.62 -1.22 4.22
C LEU A 117 22.27 -1.77 5.50
N ASP A 118 22.90 -2.94 5.43
CA ASP A 118 23.59 -3.54 6.57
C ASP A 118 24.88 -2.78 6.98
N ALA A 119 25.37 -1.88 6.12
CA ALA A 119 26.50 -1.00 6.41
C ALA A 119 26.08 0.41 6.87
N LEU A 120 24.80 0.76 6.80
CA LEU A 120 24.27 2.05 7.20
C LEU A 120 23.66 2.00 8.60
N THR A 121 23.80 3.10 9.35
CA THR A 121 23.08 3.28 10.62
C THR A 121 21.65 3.78 10.39
N VAL A 122 20.78 3.60 11.38
CA VAL A 122 19.42 4.16 11.42
C VAL A 122 19.45 5.68 11.16
N ALA A 123 20.41 6.40 11.76
CA ALA A 123 20.55 7.85 11.57
C ALA A 123 20.89 8.19 10.11
N GLN A 124 21.83 7.49 9.49
CA GLN A 124 22.20 7.72 8.09
C GLN A 124 21.03 7.42 7.15
N MET A 125 20.28 6.33 7.41
CA MET A 125 19.10 5.99 6.61
C MET A 125 18.00 7.04 6.75
N ARG A 126 17.76 7.53 7.98
CA ARG A 126 16.80 8.60 8.24
C ARG A 126 17.17 9.89 7.48
N ASP A 127 18.43 10.28 7.51
CA ASP A 127 18.90 11.50 6.84
C ASP A 127 18.72 11.41 5.32
N GLN A 128 18.98 10.25 4.71
CA GLN A 128 18.74 10.02 3.29
C GLN A 128 17.25 10.10 2.93
N VAL A 129 16.39 9.46 3.72
CA VAL A 129 14.94 9.48 3.52
C VAL A 129 14.39 10.91 3.69
N ALA A 130 14.87 11.66 4.68
CA ALA A 130 14.47 13.06 4.87
C ALA A 130 14.94 13.97 3.72
N LEU A 131 16.16 13.77 3.23
CA LEU A 131 16.68 14.51 2.08
C LEU A 131 15.89 14.16 0.81
N ALA A 132 15.47 12.92 0.63
CA ALA A 132 14.62 12.52 -0.49
C ALA A 132 13.28 13.27 -0.48
N ASN A 133 12.65 13.49 0.68
CA ASN A 133 11.46 14.35 0.78
C ASN A 133 11.74 15.79 0.35
N THR A 134 12.89 16.35 0.73
CA THR A 134 13.30 17.70 0.30
C THR A 134 13.48 17.78 -1.22
N MET A 135 14.06 16.75 -1.84
CA MET A 135 14.19 16.67 -3.30
C MET A 135 12.83 16.55 -3.99
N LEU A 136 11.93 15.71 -3.50
CA LEU A 136 10.56 15.58 -4.01
C LEU A 136 9.82 16.92 -3.95
N GLN A 137 9.91 17.63 -2.82
CA GLN A 137 9.34 18.98 -2.69
C GLN A 137 9.91 19.96 -3.75
N ALA A 138 11.19 19.89 -4.04
CA ALA A 138 11.79 20.71 -5.09
C ALA A 138 11.36 20.29 -6.51
N ILE A 139 10.93 19.04 -6.70
CA ILE A 139 10.48 18.51 -7.99
C ILE A 139 9.03 18.90 -8.28
N ASP A 140 8.11 18.70 -7.31
CA ASP A 140 6.66 18.82 -7.50
C ASP A 140 5.95 19.78 -6.53
N GLY A 141 6.65 20.33 -5.54
CA GLY A 141 6.10 21.24 -4.54
C GLY A 141 5.34 20.57 -3.39
N SER A 142 5.30 19.24 -3.35
CA SER A 142 4.58 18.49 -2.29
C SER A 142 5.20 18.72 -0.91
N THR A 143 4.34 18.76 0.12
CA THR A 143 4.72 18.91 1.53
C THR A 143 4.28 17.73 2.40
N GLU A 144 3.44 16.85 1.88
CA GLU A 144 3.04 15.59 2.50
C GLU A 144 3.49 14.44 1.61
N PHE A 145 4.13 13.45 2.18
CA PHE A 145 4.78 12.37 1.47
C PHE A 145 4.29 11.00 1.94
N THR A 146 4.47 10.00 1.08
CA THR A 146 4.36 8.59 1.42
C THR A 146 5.67 7.88 1.09
N TYR A 147 5.90 6.72 1.67
CA TYR A 147 7.15 5.99 1.57
C TYR A 147 6.92 4.52 1.23
N THR A 148 7.72 3.96 0.35
CA THR A 148 7.89 2.51 0.20
C THR A 148 9.31 2.14 0.59
N ALA A 149 9.45 1.18 1.52
CA ALA A 149 10.75 0.72 1.96
C ALA A 149 11.41 -0.11 0.85
N PRO A 150 12.62 0.24 0.36
CA PRO A 150 13.33 -0.55 -0.62
C PRO A 150 13.47 -2.01 -0.17
N CYS A 151 13.15 -2.94 -1.06
CA CYS A 151 13.14 -4.38 -0.80
C CYS A 151 12.23 -4.85 0.36
N GLY A 152 11.45 -3.97 0.96
CA GLY A 152 10.72 -4.24 2.20
C GLY A 152 11.64 -4.38 3.43
N ASP A 153 12.91 -4.05 3.31
CA ASP A 153 13.87 -4.16 4.40
C ASP A 153 13.63 -3.06 5.46
N ARG A 154 13.69 -3.45 6.74
CA ARG A 154 13.31 -2.60 7.86
C ARG A 154 14.47 -2.23 8.78
N ALA A 155 15.54 -3.00 8.74
CA ALA A 155 16.66 -2.91 9.67
C ALA A 155 17.92 -2.43 8.98
N ALA A 156 18.52 -1.37 9.52
CA ALA A 156 19.87 -0.91 9.27
C ALA A 156 20.87 -1.65 10.21
N SER A 157 22.15 -1.31 10.15
CA SER A 157 23.20 -2.02 10.91
C SER A 157 23.01 -1.99 12.44
N ASP A 158 22.38 -0.93 12.96
CA ASP A 158 22.23 -0.68 14.40
C ASP A 158 20.78 -0.69 14.89
N GLY A 159 19.80 -1.08 14.05
CA GLY A 159 18.41 -1.20 14.46
C GLY A 159 17.37 -0.99 13.36
N GLU A 160 16.10 -0.99 13.73
CA GLU A 160 14.98 -0.75 12.82
C GLU A 160 14.86 0.74 12.48
N TYR A 161 14.96 1.10 11.20
CA TYR A 161 14.87 2.50 10.78
C TYR A 161 13.42 2.94 10.45
N ILE A 162 12.51 2.01 10.12
CA ILE A 162 11.13 2.36 9.71
C ILE A 162 10.41 3.15 10.80
N ALA A 163 10.49 2.72 12.05
CA ALA A 163 9.87 3.46 13.16
C ALA A 163 10.39 4.91 13.29
N THR A 164 11.65 5.14 12.89
CA THR A 164 12.29 6.46 12.93
C THR A 164 11.86 7.37 11.78
N VAL A 165 11.59 6.80 10.59
CA VAL A 165 11.19 7.56 9.41
C VAL A 165 9.67 7.68 9.26
N ALA A 166 8.88 6.74 9.78
CA ALA A 166 7.43 6.73 9.65
C ALA A 166 6.74 8.06 10.02
N PRO A 167 7.18 8.81 11.07
CA PRO A 167 6.60 10.11 11.38
C PRO A 167 6.75 11.18 10.28
N LEU A 168 7.60 10.96 9.28
CA LEU A 168 7.78 11.86 8.13
C LEU A 168 6.73 11.66 7.04
N PHE A 169 5.85 10.64 7.17
CA PHE A 169 4.96 10.18 6.12
C PHE A 169 3.51 10.03 6.57
N LEU A 170 2.59 10.21 5.63
CA LEU A 170 1.19 9.88 5.82
C LEU A 170 0.95 8.36 5.88
N GLY A 171 1.76 7.61 5.16
CA GLY A 171 1.73 6.15 5.14
C GLY A 171 3.04 5.57 4.62
N VAL A 172 3.40 4.41 5.15
CA VAL A 172 4.58 3.63 4.76
C VAL A 172 4.13 2.28 4.23
N LYS A 173 4.47 1.96 3.00
CA LYS A 173 4.23 0.66 2.38
C LYS A 173 5.36 -0.30 2.75
N LEU A 174 4.97 -1.49 3.22
CA LEU A 174 5.89 -2.59 3.53
C LEU A 174 5.39 -3.87 2.88
N VAL A 175 6.30 -4.70 2.40
CA VAL A 175 5.97 -6.01 1.81
C VAL A 175 5.30 -6.91 2.85
N GLY A 176 4.36 -7.75 2.43
CA GLY A 176 3.84 -8.83 3.26
C GLY A 176 2.34 -8.86 3.47
N GLY A 177 1.55 -8.72 2.43
CA GLY A 177 0.11 -8.95 2.54
C GLY A 177 -0.63 -8.70 1.24
N ASP A 178 -1.77 -9.34 1.08
CA ASP A 178 -2.66 -9.11 -0.05
C ASP A 178 -3.63 -7.94 0.27
N VAL A 179 -4.89 -8.27 0.50
CA VAL A 179 -5.92 -7.28 0.85
C VAL A 179 -5.81 -6.90 2.32
N VAL A 180 -5.88 -5.61 2.63
CA VAL A 180 -5.87 -5.11 4.03
C VAL A 180 -6.99 -5.79 4.82
N PRO A 181 -6.70 -6.38 5.99
CA PRO A 181 -7.70 -7.14 6.73
C PRO A 181 -8.78 -6.25 7.38
N ASP A 182 -8.39 -5.08 7.90
CA ASP A 182 -9.29 -4.15 8.60
C ASP A 182 -8.76 -2.72 8.49
N MET A 183 -9.60 -1.80 8.05
CA MET A 183 -9.24 -0.40 7.86
C MET A 183 -9.26 0.43 9.14
N TRP A 184 -10.05 0.00 10.15
CA TRP A 184 -10.13 0.73 11.42
C TRP A 184 -8.89 0.56 12.28
N THR A 185 -8.22 -0.59 12.12
CA THR A 185 -7.00 -0.94 12.86
C THR A 185 -5.73 -0.87 11.99
N LEU A 186 -5.84 -0.43 10.74
CA LEU A 186 -4.69 -0.31 9.84
C LEU A 186 -3.62 0.59 10.45
N ASP A 187 -2.43 0.01 10.65
CA ASP A 187 -1.23 0.78 10.97
C ASP A 187 -0.69 1.44 9.68
N ARG A 188 -0.81 2.76 9.61
CA ARG A 188 -0.32 3.52 8.46
C ARG A 188 1.21 3.56 8.36
N ALA A 189 1.93 3.20 9.43
CA ALA A 189 3.38 3.04 9.39
C ALA A 189 3.83 1.68 8.84
N ALA A 190 2.88 0.76 8.57
CA ALA A 190 3.17 -0.60 8.10
C ALA A 190 2.06 -1.13 7.17
N VAL A 191 1.72 -0.38 6.13
CA VAL A 191 0.65 -0.77 5.20
C VAL A 191 1.11 -1.94 4.32
N PRO A 192 0.37 -3.07 4.32
CA PRO A 192 0.72 -4.22 3.51
C PRO A 192 0.55 -3.95 2.01
N VAL A 193 1.39 -4.55 1.20
CA VAL A 193 1.37 -4.43 -0.26
C VAL A 193 1.50 -5.78 -0.95
N THR A 194 0.91 -5.88 -2.14
CA THR A 194 1.09 -6.99 -3.08
C THR A 194 2.03 -6.53 -4.19
N VAL A 195 3.09 -7.30 -4.44
CA VAL A 195 4.06 -7.04 -5.50
C VAL A 195 3.85 -8.07 -6.63
N PRO A 196 3.00 -7.77 -7.63
CA PRO A 196 2.73 -8.71 -8.70
C PRO A 196 3.87 -8.75 -9.71
N VAL A 197 4.30 -9.95 -10.07
CA VAL A 197 5.28 -10.23 -11.14
C VAL A 197 4.66 -11.27 -12.06
N ASP A 198 4.74 -11.09 -13.37
CA ASP A 198 4.15 -11.97 -14.39
C ASP A 198 2.66 -12.30 -14.14
N ALA A 199 1.95 -11.46 -13.39
CA ALA A 199 0.54 -11.67 -13.07
C ALA A 199 -0.36 -11.34 -14.26
N THR A 200 -1.46 -12.09 -14.40
CA THR A 200 -2.51 -11.83 -15.37
C THR A 200 -3.47 -10.75 -14.85
N GLY A 201 -4.17 -10.06 -15.76
CA GLY A 201 -5.22 -9.10 -15.38
C GLY A 201 -6.31 -9.72 -14.52
N ALA A 202 -6.72 -10.96 -14.81
CA ALA A 202 -7.71 -11.69 -14.01
C ALA A 202 -7.25 -11.92 -12.56
N GLN A 203 -5.97 -12.22 -12.33
CA GLN A 203 -5.43 -12.36 -10.97
C GLN A 203 -5.43 -11.03 -10.22
N LEU A 204 -5.07 -9.93 -10.89
CA LEU A 204 -5.10 -8.59 -10.30
C LEU A 204 -6.54 -8.15 -9.96
N ILE A 205 -7.48 -8.38 -10.88
CA ILE A 205 -8.90 -8.07 -10.68
C ILE A 205 -9.50 -8.87 -9.51
N ALA A 206 -9.14 -10.14 -9.37
CA ALA A 206 -9.61 -10.96 -8.25
C ALA A 206 -9.24 -10.38 -6.87
N LEU A 207 -8.06 -9.76 -6.74
CA LEU A 207 -7.65 -9.06 -5.51
C LEU A 207 -8.46 -7.79 -5.28
N VAL A 208 -8.79 -7.05 -6.33
CA VAL A 208 -9.68 -5.86 -6.24
C VAL A 208 -11.08 -6.28 -5.77
N GLU A 209 -11.63 -7.34 -6.34
CA GLU A 209 -12.93 -7.87 -5.95
C GLU A 209 -12.93 -8.38 -4.50
N GLU A 210 -11.84 -9.00 -4.04
CA GLU A 210 -11.68 -9.41 -2.65
C GLU A 210 -11.67 -8.20 -1.71
N ALA A 211 -10.96 -7.12 -2.05
CA ALA A 211 -11.01 -5.87 -1.29
C ALA A 211 -12.45 -5.32 -1.21
N GLY A 212 -13.20 -5.39 -2.33
CA GLY A 212 -14.61 -5.00 -2.38
C GLY A 212 -15.53 -5.87 -1.52
N ARG A 213 -15.28 -7.17 -1.44
CA ARG A 213 -16.03 -8.07 -0.54
C ARG A 213 -15.77 -7.77 0.93
N ARG A 214 -14.54 -7.41 1.29
CA ARG A 214 -14.15 -7.08 2.67
C ARG A 214 -14.49 -5.65 3.07
N GLY A 215 -14.72 -4.76 2.12
CA GLY A 215 -14.91 -3.34 2.40
C GLY A 215 -13.62 -2.60 2.78
N THR A 216 -12.46 -3.09 2.33
CA THR A 216 -11.13 -2.60 2.73
C THR A 216 -10.35 -2.02 1.56
N MET A 217 -9.03 -2.23 1.48
CA MET A 217 -8.21 -1.77 0.35
C MET A 217 -7.23 -2.84 -0.11
N ILE A 218 -6.84 -2.76 -1.39
CA ILE A 218 -5.71 -3.45 -1.98
C ILE A 218 -4.64 -2.43 -2.39
N ASN A 219 -3.38 -2.72 -2.07
CA ASN A 219 -2.24 -1.91 -2.45
C ASN A 219 -1.34 -2.69 -3.39
N PHE A 220 -1.39 -2.38 -4.67
CA PHE A 220 -0.42 -2.90 -5.63
C PHE A 220 0.85 -2.07 -5.59
N THR A 221 1.98 -2.76 -5.65
CA THR A 221 3.30 -2.17 -5.91
C THR A 221 3.88 -2.87 -7.12
N PHE A 222 3.72 -2.24 -8.28
CA PHE A 222 4.30 -2.65 -9.54
C PHE A 222 5.73 -2.13 -9.66
N HIS A 223 6.52 -2.74 -10.54
CA HIS A 223 7.80 -2.22 -10.99
C HIS A 223 7.74 -1.95 -12.48
N GLY A 224 8.23 -2.84 -13.33
CA GLY A 224 8.13 -2.69 -14.78
C GLY A 224 6.73 -2.93 -15.34
N ILE A 225 6.34 -2.14 -16.36
CA ILE A 225 5.10 -2.34 -17.12
C ILE A 225 5.45 -2.57 -18.58
N GLY A 226 5.36 -3.82 -19.04
CA GLY A 226 5.72 -4.21 -20.39
C GLY A 226 7.22 -4.14 -20.70
N GLY A 227 8.04 -3.95 -19.67
CA GLY A 227 9.50 -3.86 -19.75
C GLY A 227 10.11 -3.65 -18.38
N ASP A 228 11.43 -3.53 -18.29
CA ASP A 228 12.23 -3.44 -17.09
C ASP A 228 12.12 -4.71 -16.20
N HIS A 229 12.58 -4.64 -14.93
CA HIS A 229 12.56 -5.78 -14.01
C HIS A 229 11.23 -5.93 -13.27
N LEU A 230 10.97 -7.12 -12.72
CA LEU A 230 9.77 -7.47 -11.95
C LEU A 230 8.47 -7.02 -12.65
N ALA A 231 8.43 -7.18 -13.97
CA ALA A 231 7.39 -6.62 -14.81
C ALA A 231 6.10 -7.43 -14.77
N ILE A 232 5.00 -6.72 -15.06
CA ILE A 232 3.78 -7.32 -15.62
C ILE A 232 3.62 -6.86 -17.08
N GLY A 233 2.89 -7.64 -17.88
CA GLY A 233 2.61 -7.28 -19.27
C GLY A 233 1.71 -6.06 -19.39
N ASN A 234 1.88 -5.29 -20.47
CA ASN A 234 0.99 -4.17 -20.81
C ASN A 234 -0.48 -4.59 -20.89
N GLU A 235 -0.76 -5.79 -21.37
CA GLU A 235 -2.12 -6.35 -21.46
C GLU A 235 -2.74 -6.52 -20.08
N ALA A 236 -2.05 -7.22 -19.16
CA ALA A 236 -2.53 -7.45 -17.81
C ALA A 236 -2.74 -6.13 -17.03
N HIS A 237 -1.83 -5.17 -17.20
CA HIS A 237 -1.98 -3.83 -16.63
C HIS A 237 -3.20 -3.12 -17.23
N GLY A 238 -3.35 -3.16 -18.56
CA GLY A 238 -4.49 -2.56 -19.27
C GLY A 238 -5.84 -3.15 -18.84
N GLU A 239 -5.95 -4.48 -18.70
CA GLU A 239 -7.16 -5.16 -18.21
C GLU A 239 -7.58 -4.68 -16.80
N LEU A 240 -6.60 -4.52 -15.89
CA LEU A 240 -6.86 -3.97 -14.56
C LEU A 240 -7.37 -2.53 -14.63
N LEU A 241 -6.71 -1.67 -15.42
CA LEU A 241 -7.12 -0.26 -15.55
C LEU A 241 -8.50 -0.12 -16.20
N ASP A 242 -8.80 -0.91 -17.23
CA ASP A 242 -10.11 -0.99 -17.86
C ASP A 242 -11.20 -1.41 -16.86
N PHE A 243 -10.91 -2.40 -16.03
CA PHE A 243 -11.83 -2.85 -14.98
C PHE A 243 -12.11 -1.72 -13.98
N LEU A 244 -11.07 -1.09 -13.44
CA LEU A 244 -11.20 0.00 -12.47
C LEU A 244 -11.93 1.21 -13.06
N ALA A 245 -11.63 1.57 -14.30
CA ALA A 245 -12.28 2.69 -14.98
C ALA A 245 -13.79 2.46 -15.19
N ARG A 246 -14.23 1.21 -15.42
CA ARG A 246 -15.66 0.86 -15.56
C ARG A 246 -16.40 0.72 -14.25
N HIS A 247 -15.69 0.54 -13.12
CA HIS A 247 -16.29 0.28 -11.80
C HIS A 247 -15.90 1.34 -10.77
N ARG A 248 -15.82 2.61 -11.19
CA ARG A 248 -15.47 3.74 -10.30
C ARG A 248 -16.49 3.98 -9.20
N ASP A 249 -17.72 3.59 -9.43
CA ASP A 249 -18.79 3.59 -8.43
C ASP A 249 -18.57 2.59 -7.30
N LEU A 250 -17.78 1.54 -7.55
CA LEU A 250 -17.48 0.48 -6.58
C LEU A 250 -16.09 0.63 -5.95
N TYR A 251 -15.10 1.11 -6.70
CA TYR A 251 -13.70 1.14 -6.30
C TYR A 251 -13.11 2.53 -6.39
N TRP A 252 -12.67 3.04 -5.26
CA TRP A 252 -11.94 4.30 -5.21
C TRP A 252 -10.47 4.11 -5.58
N THR A 253 -10.12 4.50 -6.79
CA THR A 253 -8.73 4.48 -7.27
C THR A 253 -8.17 5.89 -7.23
N ASP A 254 -7.17 6.13 -6.39
CA ASP A 254 -6.53 7.43 -6.22
C ASP A 254 -5.06 7.23 -5.80
N THR A 255 -4.31 8.32 -5.68
CA THR A 255 -2.95 8.28 -5.14
C THR A 255 -2.93 7.74 -3.71
N PHE A 256 -1.88 7.04 -3.34
CA PHE A 256 -1.76 6.50 -1.99
C PHE A 256 -1.76 7.59 -0.93
N ARG A 257 -1.18 8.75 -1.22
CA ARG A 257 -1.23 9.94 -0.36
C ARG A 257 -2.67 10.36 -0.04
N ASN A 258 -3.53 10.48 -1.04
CA ASN A 258 -4.93 10.85 -0.83
C ASN A 258 -5.67 9.79 -0.02
N GLN A 259 -5.42 8.52 -0.30
CA GLN A 259 -6.02 7.40 0.42
C GLN A 259 -5.58 7.37 1.89
N MET A 260 -4.28 7.55 2.18
CA MET A 260 -3.79 7.59 3.57
C MET A 260 -4.25 8.81 4.34
N ARG A 261 -4.44 9.95 3.67
CA ARG A 261 -5.08 11.13 4.28
C ARG A 261 -6.52 10.82 4.68
N TRP A 262 -7.30 10.20 3.80
CA TRP A 262 -8.66 9.77 4.09
C TRP A 262 -8.72 8.79 5.27
N VAL A 263 -7.89 7.75 5.26
CA VAL A 263 -7.83 6.76 6.34
C VAL A 263 -7.47 7.41 7.67
N ARG A 264 -6.45 8.28 7.70
CA ARG A 264 -6.05 9.04 8.89
C ARG A 264 -7.25 9.80 9.49
N ASP A 265 -7.95 10.53 8.65
CA ASP A 265 -9.04 11.40 9.09
C ASP A 265 -10.24 10.58 9.62
N ARG A 266 -10.59 9.46 8.97
CA ARG A 266 -11.65 8.55 9.44
C ARG A 266 -11.28 7.84 10.73
N GLN A 267 -10.04 7.36 10.87
CA GLN A 267 -9.57 6.74 12.12
C GLN A 267 -9.58 7.77 13.28
N ALA A 268 -9.15 9.01 13.03
CA ALA A 268 -9.17 10.07 14.03
C ALA A 268 -10.60 10.44 14.48
N GLU A 269 -11.54 10.53 13.55
CA GLU A 269 -12.96 10.78 13.87
C GLU A 269 -13.58 9.64 14.70
N ALA A 270 -13.23 8.40 14.40
CA ALA A 270 -13.71 7.24 15.16
C ALA A 270 -13.14 7.23 16.60
N ALA A 271 -11.88 7.59 16.76
CA ALA A 271 -11.22 7.66 18.06
C ALA A 271 -11.73 8.80 18.96
N ALA A 272 -12.37 9.82 18.37
CA ALA A 272 -12.92 10.98 19.09
C ALA A 272 -14.37 10.77 19.58
N ARG A 273 -15.02 9.65 19.22
CA ARG A 273 -16.39 9.28 19.61
C ARG A 273 -16.41 8.41 20.86
#